data_143a63b5d399555ec8c3db7ae10c5cae
#
_entry.id   143a63b5d399555ec8c3db7ae10c5cae
#
_cell.length_a   1.000
_cell.length_b   1.000
_cell.length_c   1.000
_cell.angle_alpha   90.00
_cell.angle_beta   90.00
_cell.angle_gamma   90.00
#
_symmetry.space_group_name_H-M   'P 1'
#
loop_
_entity.id
_entity.type
_entity.pdbx_description
1 polymer ?
#
loop_
_entity_poly.entity_id
_entity_poly.type
_entity_poly.pdbx_seq_one_letter_code
_entity_poly.pdbx_strand_id
1 'polypeptide(L)'
;MKLKILFLLLLTGVFFSCENDINNIVVSNANELNIAIDNAKPGDNIVFKNGIYKDLKIKFIGEGTKENPISIMAETPGEVFIEGESNLEISGNYLKVSGLFFRNGHSPTQNVIAFRTSKSKVANNSTVSNCVILDYNNAERDQDNLWVQFYGKYNTLKNCYIAGKTNGGPTVRVDLKGNQSIRNYHKIINNHFGPRPRKGGARGETIQLGSSFTSMSPSNTTIANNLFEECNGEVEIISSKTNFNVIKNNVFYKSEGSVVTRHGNYVTVDGNYFIGDGVNDQFGGIRIINTGHWVTNNLFYKIKGKNFRSPIAIMNGIPKSPEYRILFSISFYGCIFFL
;
A
#
# COMPACT_ATOMS: atom_id res chain seq x y z
N MET A 1 -66.47 42.89 -18.25
CA MET A 1 -65.95 41.70 -17.56
C MET A 1 -64.91 41.09 -18.49
N LYS A 2 -63.61 41.29 -18.19
CA LYS A 2 -62.51 40.76 -19.07
C LYS A 2 -61.96 39.49 -18.40
N LEU A 3 -62.11 38.36 -19.09
CA LEU A 3 -61.63 37.06 -18.68
C LEU A 3 -60.12 36.99 -19.01
N LYS A 4 -59.25 36.89 -18.01
CA LYS A 4 -57.83 36.63 -18.19
C LYS A 4 -57.57 35.12 -18.21
N ILE A 5 -57.21 34.61 -19.37
CA ILE A 5 -56.75 33.24 -19.53
C ILE A 5 -55.29 33.16 -19.09
N LEU A 6 -55.02 32.39 -18.03
CA LEU A 6 -53.67 32.10 -17.53
C LEU A 6 -53.12 30.86 -18.26
N PHE A 7 -52.13 31.04 -19.11
CA PHE A 7 -51.42 29.94 -19.81
C PHE A 7 -50.38 29.36 -18.86
N LEU A 8 -50.65 28.17 -18.31
CA LEU A 8 -49.70 27.40 -17.51
C LEU A 8 -48.81 26.58 -18.44
N LEU A 9 -47.58 27.04 -18.66
CA LEU A 9 -46.56 26.26 -19.38
C LEU A 9 -46.03 25.14 -18.48
N LEU A 10 -46.46 23.89 -18.70
CA LEU A 10 -45.81 22.70 -18.13
C LEU A 10 -44.48 22.50 -18.84
N LEU A 11 -43.38 22.87 -18.17
CA LEU A 11 -42.03 22.48 -18.55
C LEU A 11 -41.84 21.01 -18.12
N THR A 12 -42.08 20.05 -19.01
CA THR A 12 -41.65 18.68 -18.85
C THR A 12 -40.13 18.61 -19.06
N GLY A 13 -39.38 18.70 -17.96
CA GLY A 13 -37.96 18.43 -17.95
C GLY A 13 -37.74 16.93 -18.25
N VAL A 14 -37.30 16.63 -19.46
CA VAL A 14 -36.79 15.28 -19.79
C VAL A 14 -35.47 15.12 -19.04
N PHE A 15 -35.52 14.49 -17.87
CA PHE A 15 -34.31 13.98 -17.23
C PHE A 15 -33.81 12.82 -18.09
N PHE A 16 -32.81 13.03 -18.93
CA PHE A 16 -31.99 11.96 -19.44
C PHE A 16 -31.21 11.42 -18.25
N SER A 17 -31.73 10.36 -17.62
CA SER A 17 -30.93 9.48 -16.79
C SER A 17 -29.95 8.81 -17.75
N CYS A 18 -28.71 9.27 -17.72
CA CYS A 18 -27.62 8.52 -18.32
C CYS A 18 -27.41 7.31 -17.38
N GLU A 19 -28.14 6.22 -17.58
CA GLU A 19 -27.76 4.93 -17.05
C GLU A 19 -26.40 4.62 -17.69
N ASN A 20 -25.34 4.72 -16.89
CA ASN A 20 -24.06 4.16 -17.27
C ASN A 20 -24.27 2.64 -17.29
N ASP A 21 -24.52 2.07 -18.46
CA ASP A 21 -24.50 0.63 -18.65
C ASP A 21 -23.13 0.11 -18.19
N ILE A 22 -23.11 -0.53 -17.02
CA ILE A 22 -21.92 -1.19 -16.51
C ILE A 22 -21.66 -2.37 -17.45
N ASN A 23 -20.65 -2.25 -18.29
CA ASN A 23 -20.25 -3.31 -19.20
C ASN A 23 -19.34 -4.32 -18.49
N ASN A 24 -19.86 -5.52 -18.25
CA ASN A 24 -19.10 -6.61 -17.66
C ASN A 24 -18.55 -7.52 -18.77
N ILE A 25 -17.24 -7.52 -18.94
CA ILE A 25 -16.51 -8.36 -19.90
C ILE A 25 -15.95 -9.56 -19.13
N VAL A 26 -16.58 -10.71 -19.26
CA VAL A 26 -16.15 -11.94 -18.57
C VAL A 26 -14.97 -12.57 -19.29
N VAL A 27 -13.93 -12.95 -18.54
CA VAL A 27 -12.71 -13.57 -19.07
C VAL A 27 -12.38 -14.84 -18.29
N SER A 28 -11.89 -15.85 -19.00
CA SER A 28 -11.55 -17.17 -18.46
C SER A 28 -10.13 -17.63 -18.78
N ASN A 29 -9.38 -16.87 -19.55
CA ASN A 29 -7.99 -17.16 -19.92
C ASN A 29 -7.20 -15.89 -20.26
N ALA A 30 -5.89 -16.03 -20.43
CA ALA A 30 -4.96 -14.93 -20.69
C ALA A 30 -5.26 -14.19 -22.01
N ASN A 31 -5.69 -14.89 -23.05
CA ASN A 31 -5.98 -14.27 -24.34
C ASN A 31 -7.22 -13.37 -24.27
N GLU A 32 -8.30 -13.86 -23.66
CA GLU A 32 -9.52 -13.07 -23.41
C GLU A 32 -9.23 -11.86 -22.54
N LEU A 33 -8.40 -12.03 -21.48
CA LEU A 33 -7.98 -10.93 -20.63
C LEU A 33 -7.24 -9.85 -21.41
N ASN A 34 -6.26 -10.23 -22.24
CA ASN A 34 -5.47 -9.25 -23.01
C ASN A 34 -6.36 -8.48 -24.00
N ILE A 35 -7.25 -9.18 -24.71
CA ILE A 35 -8.21 -8.55 -25.61
C ILE A 35 -9.14 -7.58 -24.85
N ALA A 36 -9.62 -7.98 -23.67
CA ALA A 36 -10.47 -7.14 -22.84
C ALA A 36 -9.73 -5.89 -22.36
N ILE A 37 -8.47 -6.00 -21.92
CA ILE A 37 -7.64 -4.86 -21.49
C ILE A 37 -7.38 -3.90 -22.66
N ASP A 38 -7.00 -4.44 -23.84
CA ASP A 38 -6.64 -3.61 -25.00
C ASP A 38 -7.84 -2.80 -25.56
N ASN A 39 -9.07 -3.29 -25.34
CA ASN A 39 -10.29 -2.63 -25.80
C ASN A 39 -11.07 -1.91 -24.69
N ALA A 40 -10.60 -1.94 -23.45
CA ALA A 40 -11.30 -1.41 -22.29
C ALA A 40 -11.53 0.12 -22.38
N LYS A 41 -12.73 0.54 -22.08
CA LYS A 41 -13.16 1.93 -22.01
C LYS A 41 -13.49 2.34 -20.58
N PRO A 42 -13.48 3.65 -20.25
CA PRO A 42 -13.93 4.12 -18.96
C PRO A 42 -15.32 3.56 -18.59
N GLY A 43 -15.40 2.91 -17.42
CA GLY A 43 -16.61 2.25 -16.92
C GLY A 43 -16.65 0.73 -17.11
N ASP A 44 -15.79 0.16 -17.94
CA ASP A 44 -15.76 -1.29 -18.18
C ASP A 44 -15.23 -2.05 -16.95
N ASN A 45 -15.87 -3.19 -16.68
CA ASN A 45 -15.43 -4.18 -15.71
C ASN A 45 -14.98 -5.44 -16.42
N ILE A 46 -13.72 -5.80 -16.29
CA ILE A 46 -13.17 -7.08 -16.75
C ILE A 46 -13.30 -8.07 -15.59
N VAL A 47 -14.16 -9.07 -15.73
CA VAL A 47 -14.52 -10.01 -14.66
C VAL A 47 -13.87 -11.35 -14.92
N PHE A 48 -12.92 -11.73 -14.07
CA PHE A 48 -12.35 -13.06 -14.07
C PHE A 48 -13.38 -14.08 -13.57
N LYS A 49 -13.64 -15.11 -14.33
CA LYS A 49 -14.38 -16.30 -13.86
C LYS A 49 -13.67 -16.94 -12.69
N ASN A 50 -14.45 -17.52 -11.77
CA ASN A 50 -13.87 -18.34 -10.70
C ASN A 50 -13.02 -19.47 -11.26
N GLY A 51 -11.85 -19.69 -10.67
CA GLY A 51 -10.92 -20.73 -11.13
C GLY A 51 -9.46 -20.44 -10.85
N ILE A 52 -8.58 -21.25 -11.40
CA ILE A 52 -7.14 -21.19 -11.23
C ILE A 52 -6.49 -20.71 -12.53
N TYR A 53 -5.69 -19.65 -12.41
CA TYR A 53 -4.94 -19.04 -13.50
C TYR A 53 -3.44 -19.18 -13.21
N LYS A 54 -2.75 -20.00 -14.00
CA LYS A 54 -1.31 -20.27 -13.82
C LYS A 54 -0.46 -19.47 -14.79
N ASP A 55 0.70 -19.03 -14.33
CA ASP A 55 1.74 -18.37 -15.12
C ASP A 55 1.22 -17.12 -15.86
N LEU A 56 0.27 -16.43 -15.23
CA LEU A 56 -0.44 -15.30 -15.79
C LEU A 56 0.31 -13.98 -15.53
N LYS A 57 0.75 -13.31 -16.58
CA LYS A 57 1.42 -12.01 -16.53
C LYS A 57 0.43 -10.92 -16.93
N ILE A 58 -0.20 -10.29 -15.95
CA ILE A 58 -1.22 -9.27 -16.17
C ILE A 58 -0.56 -7.91 -16.37
N LYS A 59 -0.72 -7.30 -17.55
CA LYS A 59 -0.35 -5.91 -17.82
C LYS A 59 -1.60 -5.08 -17.99
N PHE A 60 -2.09 -4.53 -16.90
CA PHE A 60 -3.28 -3.71 -16.90
C PHE A 60 -2.92 -2.24 -17.23
N ILE A 61 -3.18 -1.86 -18.47
CA ILE A 61 -2.93 -0.52 -19.01
C ILE A 61 -4.28 0.07 -19.40
N GLY A 62 -4.57 1.30 -18.93
CA GLY A 62 -5.84 1.93 -19.29
C GLY A 62 -5.96 3.35 -18.76
N GLU A 63 -6.92 4.09 -19.32
CA GLU A 63 -7.24 5.46 -18.95
C GLU A 63 -8.72 5.54 -18.56
N GLY A 64 -9.01 5.20 -17.30
CA GLY A 64 -10.32 5.43 -16.72
C GLY A 64 -10.51 6.88 -16.29
N THR A 65 -11.65 7.19 -15.73
CA THR A 65 -11.92 8.48 -15.07
C THR A 65 -12.32 8.26 -13.60
N LYS A 66 -12.38 9.33 -12.84
CA LYS A 66 -12.79 9.25 -11.44
C LYS A 66 -14.22 8.70 -11.31
N GLU A 67 -15.09 9.10 -12.19
CA GLU A 67 -16.49 8.71 -12.27
C GLU A 67 -16.65 7.31 -12.86
N ASN A 68 -15.86 7.01 -13.91
CA ASN A 68 -15.93 5.78 -14.68
C ASN A 68 -14.54 5.10 -14.71
N PRO A 69 -14.07 4.48 -13.61
CA PRO A 69 -12.81 3.74 -13.60
C PRO A 69 -12.93 2.48 -14.47
N ILE A 70 -11.79 2.01 -14.99
CA ILE A 70 -11.72 0.67 -15.59
C ILE A 70 -11.34 -0.31 -14.49
N SER A 71 -12.02 -1.45 -14.43
CA SER A 71 -11.82 -2.41 -13.35
C SER A 71 -11.44 -3.80 -13.86
N ILE A 72 -10.53 -4.45 -13.15
CA ILE A 72 -10.33 -5.91 -13.17
C ILE A 72 -10.82 -6.44 -11.84
N MET A 73 -11.71 -7.44 -11.87
CA MET A 73 -12.27 -8.00 -10.64
C MET A 73 -12.50 -9.50 -10.74
N ALA A 74 -12.47 -10.16 -9.60
CA ALA A 74 -12.93 -11.54 -9.50
C ALA A 74 -14.47 -11.60 -9.60
N GLU A 75 -15.00 -12.64 -10.24
CA GLU A 75 -16.43 -12.97 -10.23
C GLU A 75 -16.90 -13.15 -8.77
N THR A 76 -16.16 -13.92 -7.99
CA THR A 76 -16.34 -14.06 -6.55
C THR A 76 -15.01 -13.76 -5.85
N PRO A 77 -14.92 -12.76 -4.97
CA PRO A 77 -13.69 -12.45 -4.24
C PRO A 77 -13.17 -13.68 -3.47
N GLY A 78 -11.89 -14.01 -3.70
CA GLY A 78 -11.24 -15.16 -3.08
C GLY A 78 -11.36 -16.48 -3.85
N GLU A 79 -12.11 -16.54 -4.94
CA GLU A 79 -12.28 -17.73 -5.78
C GLU A 79 -11.52 -17.64 -7.13
N VAL A 80 -10.82 -16.55 -7.38
CA VAL A 80 -9.92 -16.37 -8.52
C VAL A 80 -8.48 -16.50 -8.03
N PHE A 81 -7.89 -17.67 -8.26
CA PHE A 81 -6.56 -18.03 -7.78
C PHE A 81 -5.52 -17.77 -8.87
N ILE A 82 -4.54 -16.95 -8.54
CA ILE A 82 -3.40 -16.62 -9.39
C ILE A 82 -2.20 -17.43 -8.88
N GLU A 83 -1.77 -18.42 -9.64
CA GLU A 83 -0.75 -19.40 -9.25
C GLU A 83 0.46 -19.40 -10.20
N GLY A 84 1.50 -20.15 -9.84
CA GLY A 84 2.71 -20.30 -10.66
C GLY A 84 3.51 -19.01 -10.77
N GLU A 85 4.15 -18.78 -11.93
CA GLU A 85 4.95 -17.59 -12.22
C GLU A 85 4.08 -16.43 -12.72
N SER A 86 3.31 -15.82 -11.81
CA SER A 86 2.32 -14.79 -12.13
C SER A 86 2.62 -13.46 -11.48
N ASN A 87 2.22 -12.36 -12.12
CA ASN A 87 2.30 -11.01 -11.57
C ASN A 87 1.24 -10.07 -12.15
N LEU A 88 1.11 -8.89 -11.53
CA LEU A 88 0.23 -7.82 -11.96
C LEU A 88 1.02 -6.50 -12.06
N GLU A 89 1.04 -5.92 -13.23
CA GLU A 89 1.61 -4.61 -13.51
C GLU A 89 0.50 -3.65 -13.96
N ILE A 90 0.44 -2.46 -13.36
CA ILE A 90 -0.63 -1.49 -13.59
C ILE A 90 -0.03 -0.16 -14.07
N SER A 91 -0.54 0.43 -15.15
CA SER A 91 -0.18 1.79 -15.56
C SER A 91 -1.33 2.52 -16.23
N GLY A 92 -1.37 3.83 -16.05
CA GLY A 92 -2.45 4.70 -16.52
C GLY A 92 -3.20 5.34 -15.35
N ASN A 93 -4.47 5.67 -15.54
CA ASN A 93 -5.23 6.42 -14.56
C ASN A 93 -6.55 5.74 -14.18
N TYR A 94 -6.96 5.89 -12.91
CA TYR A 94 -8.26 5.44 -12.38
C TYR A 94 -8.56 3.97 -12.70
N LEU A 95 -7.57 3.10 -12.44
CA LEU A 95 -7.69 1.66 -12.59
C LEU A 95 -7.99 1.01 -11.24
N LYS A 96 -8.85 0.00 -11.25
CA LYS A 96 -9.21 -0.76 -10.04
C LYS A 96 -8.94 -2.24 -10.25
N VAL A 97 -8.33 -2.88 -9.26
CA VAL A 97 -8.18 -4.35 -9.21
C VAL A 97 -8.73 -4.85 -7.90
N SER A 98 -9.55 -5.91 -7.93
CA SER A 98 -10.14 -6.46 -6.72
C SER A 98 -10.38 -7.97 -6.76
N GLY A 99 -10.27 -8.59 -5.58
CA GLY A 99 -10.71 -9.97 -5.35
C GLY A 99 -9.76 -11.08 -5.80
N LEU A 100 -8.55 -10.76 -6.28
CA LEU A 100 -7.57 -11.75 -6.74
C LEU A 100 -6.81 -12.38 -5.57
N PHE A 101 -6.52 -13.68 -5.67
CA PHE A 101 -5.77 -14.42 -4.66
C PHE A 101 -4.50 -15.04 -5.25
N PHE A 102 -3.34 -14.45 -4.94
CA PHE A 102 -2.01 -14.95 -5.30
C PHE A 102 -1.56 -15.99 -4.29
N ARG A 103 -1.33 -17.24 -4.75
CA ARG A 103 -0.88 -18.38 -3.94
C ARG A 103 -0.13 -19.41 -4.79
N ASN A 104 0.50 -20.39 -4.17
CA ASN A 104 1.12 -21.54 -4.87
C ASN A 104 2.05 -21.13 -6.02
N GLY A 105 2.94 -20.16 -5.78
CA GLY A 105 3.84 -19.66 -6.81
C GLY A 105 4.73 -18.52 -6.35
N HIS A 106 5.21 -17.78 -7.32
CA HIS A 106 6.03 -16.57 -7.11
C HIS A 106 5.94 -15.64 -8.32
N SER A 107 6.37 -14.39 -8.15
CA SER A 107 6.46 -13.49 -9.29
C SER A 107 7.65 -13.85 -10.20
N PRO A 108 7.47 -13.86 -11.53
CA PRO A 108 8.58 -14.01 -12.48
C PRO A 108 9.47 -12.77 -12.56
N THR A 109 9.03 -11.67 -11.95
CA THR A 109 9.77 -10.41 -11.83
C THR A 109 10.08 -10.12 -10.36
N GLN A 110 10.63 -8.94 -10.07
CA GLN A 110 10.85 -8.51 -8.70
C GLN A 110 9.52 -8.25 -7.93
N ASN A 111 8.41 -8.03 -8.61
CA ASN A 111 7.16 -7.59 -8.00
C ASN A 111 5.99 -8.53 -8.27
N VAL A 112 5.18 -8.85 -7.24
CA VAL A 112 3.89 -9.52 -7.43
C VAL A 112 2.88 -8.52 -7.99
N ILE A 113 2.79 -7.34 -7.37
CA ILE A 113 1.95 -6.23 -7.83
C ILE A 113 2.81 -4.97 -7.97
N ALA A 114 2.86 -4.38 -9.17
CA ALA A 114 3.57 -3.14 -9.43
C ALA A 114 2.64 -2.06 -10.01
N PHE A 115 2.67 -0.86 -9.43
CA PHE A 115 1.94 0.30 -9.96
C PHE A 115 2.71 0.97 -11.11
N ARG A 116 3.30 0.17 -11.97
CA ARG A 116 3.91 0.57 -13.25
C ARG A 116 4.05 -0.64 -14.17
N THR A 117 4.10 -0.40 -15.48
CA THR A 117 4.47 -1.40 -16.50
C THR A 117 5.85 -1.13 -17.10
N SER A 118 6.40 0.07 -16.92
CA SER A 118 7.77 0.45 -17.29
C SER A 118 8.28 1.60 -16.43
N LYS A 119 9.53 2.02 -16.63
CA LYS A 119 10.10 3.18 -15.90
C LYS A 119 9.32 4.48 -16.14
N SER A 120 8.74 4.66 -17.31
CA SER A 120 7.98 5.86 -17.70
C SER A 120 6.46 5.70 -17.59
N LYS A 121 5.94 4.46 -17.59
CA LYS A 121 4.51 4.18 -17.54
C LYS A 121 4.12 3.75 -16.12
N VAL A 122 3.63 4.68 -15.33
CA VAL A 122 3.21 4.48 -13.93
C VAL A 122 1.69 4.57 -13.79
N ALA A 123 1.16 3.99 -12.73
CA ALA A 123 -0.25 4.14 -12.38
C ALA A 123 -0.48 5.38 -11.53
N ASN A 124 -1.61 6.06 -11.75
CA ASN A 124 -2.09 7.13 -10.89
C ASN A 124 -3.56 6.92 -10.54
N ASN A 125 -3.98 7.44 -9.39
CA ASN A 125 -5.37 7.37 -8.91
C ASN A 125 -5.96 5.94 -8.93
N SER A 126 -5.10 4.92 -8.86
CA SER A 126 -5.49 3.53 -9.05
C SER A 126 -5.56 2.79 -7.72
N THR A 127 -6.39 1.74 -7.66
CA THR A 127 -6.67 1.02 -6.42
C THR A 127 -6.52 -0.48 -6.61
N VAL A 128 -5.78 -1.12 -5.70
CA VAL A 128 -5.81 -2.57 -5.47
C VAL A 128 -6.52 -2.83 -4.16
N SER A 129 -7.55 -3.68 -4.18
CA SER A 129 -8.39 -3.92 -3.00
C SER A 129 -8.89 -5.35 -2.90
N ASN A 130 -9.21 -5.78 -1.67
CA ASN A 130 -9.80 -7.11 -1.41
C ASN A 130 -9.01 -8.26 -2.04
N CYS A 131 -7.69 -8.10 -2.17
CA CYS A 131 -6.79 -9.11 -2.73
C CYS A 131 -6.04 -9.84 -1.62
N VAL A 132 -5.61 -11.04 -1.92
CA VAL A 132 -4.80 -11.87 -1.03
C VAL A 132 -3.46 -12.18 -1.70
N ILE A 133 -2.35 -12.07 -0.93
CA ILE A 133 -1.04 -12.61 -1.30
C ILE A 133 -0.60 -13.49 -0.13
N LEU A 134 -0.57 -14.80 -0.33
CA LEU A 134 -0.27 -15.76 0.72
C LEU A 134 0.81 -16.74 0.28
N ASP A 135 1.90 -16.82 1.05
CA ASP A 135 3.02 -17.74 0.83
C ASP A 135 3.59 -17.73 -0.60
N TYR A 136 3.48 -16.59 -1.29
CA TYR A 136 3.82 -16.43 -2.70
C TYR A 136 5.30 -16.08 -2.87
N ASN A 137 6.18 -17.06 -2.57
CA ASN A 137 7.61 -16.87 -2.43
C ASN A 137 8.41 -17.55 -3.53
N ASN A 138 9.45 -16.86 -4.02
CA ASN A 138 10.51 -17.50 -4.80
C ASN A 138 11.28 -18.51 -3.92
N ALA A 139 11.78 -19.57 -4.53
CA ALA A 139 12.57 -20.58 -3.82
C ALA A 139 13.87 -20.00 -3.21
N GLU A 140 14.47 -19.00 -3.85
CA GLU A 140 15.69 -18.35 -3.37
C GLU A 140 15.35 -17.27 -2.34
N ARG A 141 15.65 -17.55 -1.08
CA ARG A 141 15.32 -16.68 0.05
C ARG A 141 15.98 -15.31 -0.01
N ASP A 142 17.21 -15.21 -0.47
CA ASP A 142 17.97 -13.96 -0.50
C ASP A 142 17.67 -13.10 -1.72
N GLN A 143 16.92 -13.62 -2.68
CA GLN A 143 16.47 -12.82 -3.81
C GLN A 143 15.48 -11.76 -3.33
N ASP A 144 15.70 -10.53 -3.77
CA ASP A 144 14.77 -9.45 -3.51
C ASP A 144 13.48 -9.63 -4.28
N ASN A 145 12.43 -9.82 -3.54
CA ASN A 145 11.08 -9.86 -4.06
C ASN A 145 10.22 -8.85 -3.29
N LEU A 146 9.67 -7.87 -3.99
CA LEU A 146 8.80 -6.85 -3.41
C LEU A 146 7.37 -7.22 -3.78
N TRP A 147 6.56 -7.61 -2.81
CA TRP A 147 5.23 -8.08 -3.16
C TRP A 147 4.34 -6.99 -3.72
N VAL A 148 4.34 -5.79 -3.11
CA VAL A 148 3.63 -4.65 -3.67
C VAL A 148 4.56 -3.46 -3.81
N GLN A 149 4.69 -2.91 -5.01
CA GLN A 149 5.52 -1.73 -5.23
C GLN A 149 4.74 -0.59 -5.86
N PHE A 150 4.73 0.53 -5.14
CA PHE A 150 4.09 1.77 -5.57
C PHE A 150 5.03 2.63 -6.41
N TYR A 151 4.47 3.18 -7.47
CA TYR A 151 5.00 4.26 -8.29
C TYR A 151 3.88 5.24 -8.63
N GLY A 152 4.19 6.38 -9.24
CA GLY A 152 3.18 7.39 -9.59
C GLY A 152 2.60 8.09 -8.38
N LYS A 153 1.30 8.43 -8.45
CA LYS A 153 0.62 9.23 -7.41
C LYS A 153 -0.79 8.75 -7.11
N TYR A 154 -1.25 9.02 -5.90
CA TYR A 154 -2.63 8.81 -5.43
C TYR A 154 -3.13 7.37 -5.54
N ASN A 155 -2.21 6.39 -5.57
CA ASN A 155 -2.60 4.98 -5.60
C ASN A 155 -2.93 4.46 -4.20
N THR A 156 -3.80 3.47 -4.14
CA THR A 156 -4.31 2.90 -2.89
C THR A 156 -4.18 1.38 -2.88
N LEU A 157 -3.67 0.84 -1.75
CA LEU A 157 -3.78 -0.58 -1.38
C LEU A 157 -4.71 -0.65 -0.18
N LYS A 158 -5.83 -1.37 -0.29
CA LYS A 158 -6.80 -1.44 0.81
C LYS A 158 -7.50 -2.78 0.93
N ASN A 159 -7.89 -3.11 2.18
CA ASN A 159 -8.66 -4.31 2.49
C ASN A 159 -7.99 -5.60 1.98
N CYS A 160 -6.66 -5.65 1.94
CA CYS A 160 -5.91 -6.81 1.47
C CYS A 160 -5.36 -7.62 2.64
N TYR A 161 -5.23 -8.94 2.45
CA TYR A 161 -4.50 -9.83 3.34
C TYR A 161 -3.18 -10.23 2.69
N ILE A 162 -2.06 -9.95 3.36
CA ILE A 162 -0.71 -10.16 2.82
C ILE A 162 0.15 -10.84 3.89
N ALA A 163 0.47 -12.13 3.71
CA ALA A 163 1.11 -12.95 4.73
C ALA A 163 2.07 -14.01 4.16
N GLY A 164 2.94 -14.53 5.02
CA GLY A 164 3.81 -15.67 4.70
C GLY A 164 5.03 -15.32 3.84
N LYS A 165 5.44 -14.05 3.77
CA LYS A 165 6.63 -13.67 2.99
C LYS A 165 7.92 -14.11 3.66
N THR A 166 8.73 -14.93 2.98
CA THR A 166 10.03 -15.42 3.46
C THR A 166 11.23 -14.81 2.75
N ASN A 167 11.06 -14.35 1.51
CA ASN A 167 12.13 -13.76 0.70
C ASN A 167 12.63 -12.41 1.20
N GLY A 168 13.79 -11.99 0.73
CA GLY A 168 14.34 -10.65 0.88
C GLY A 168 13.47 -9.57 0.25
N GLY A 169 13.73 -8.33 0.62
CA GLY A 169 12.98 -7.14 0.20
C GLY A 169 11.74 -6.85 1.05
N PRO A 170 11.34 -5.59 1.16
CA PRO A 170 10.11 -5.20 1.84
C PRO A 170 8.87 -5.90 1.26
N THR A 171 7.86 -6.14 2.08
CA THR A 171 6.57 -6.63 1.57
C THR A 171 5.91 -5.55 0.71
N VAL A 172 5.84 -4.33 1.21
CA VAL A 172 5.35 -3.16 0.46
C VAL A 172 6.45 -2.10 0.38
N ARG A 173 6.68 -1.57 -0.82
CA ARG A 173 7.61 -0.47 -1.03
C ARG A 173 6.96 0.67 -1.81
N VAL A 174 7.17 1.90 -1.32
CA VAL A 174 6.85 3.12 -2.05
C VAL A 174 8.13 3.64 -2.69
N ASP A 175 8.18 3.70 -4.01
CA ASP A 175 9.34 4.23 -4.75
C ASP A 175 9.13 5.71 -5.08
N LEU A 176 10.18 6.52 -4.90
CA LEU A 176 10.16 7.95 -5.16
C LEU A 176 11.13 8.37 -6.29
N LYS A 177 11.65 7.40 -7.06
CA LYS A 177 12.51 7.74 -8.19
C LYS A 177 11.71 8.43 -9.31
N GLY A 178 12.15 9.61 -9.68
CA GLY A 178 11.55 10.44 -10.73
C GLY A 178 10.41 11.33 -10.20
N ASN A 179 10.23 12.48 -10.85
CA ASN A 179 9.26 13.51 -10.46
C ASN A 179 7.81 13.01 -10.43
N GLN A 180 7.49 12.01 -11.24
CA GLN A 180 6.16 11.38 -11.27
C GLN A 180 5.84 10.61 -9.99
N SER A 181 6.82 10.30 -9.14
CA SER A 181 6.64 9.49 -7.93
C SER A 181 6.93 10.24 -6.62
N ILE A 182 7.30 11.52 -6.65
CA ILE A 182 7.42 12.38 -5.46
C ILE A 182 6.10 13.09 -5.19
N ARG A 183 5.86 13.50 -3.92
CA ARG A 183 4.55 14.02 -3.46
C ARG A 183 3.43 13.13 -3.95
N ASN A 184 3.56 11.84 -3.60
CA ASN A 184 2.80 10.78 -4.23
C ASN A 184 1.43 10.53 -3.57
N TYR A 185 1.24 10.91 -2.30
CA TYR A 185 -0.03 10.82 -1.57
C TYR A 185 -0.68 9.43 -1.64
N HIS A 186 0.13 8.38 -1.64
CA HIS A 186 -0.39 7.01 -1.63
C HIS A 186 -1.11 6.67 -0.33
N LYS A 187 -2.01 5.70 -0.39
CA LYS A 187 -2.75 5.20 0.77
C LYS A 187 -2.55 3.69 0.90
N ILE A 188 -2.13 3.25 2.08
CA ILE A 188 -2.02 1.85 2.49
C ILE A 188 -2.93 1.72 3.71
N ILE A 189 -4.17 1.29 3.49
CA ILE A 189 -5.21 1.41 4.51
C ILE A 189 -6.06 0.15 4.66
N ASN A 190 -6.48 -0.13 5.90
CA ASN A 190 -7.39 -1.23 6.23
C ASN A 190 -6.86 -2.60 5.76
N ASN A 191 -5.54 -2.82 5.70
CA ASN A 191 -4.97 -4.09 5.32
C ASN A 191 -4.63 -4.92 6.56
N HIS A 192 -4.57 -6.23 6.39
CA HIS A 192 -3.97 -7.14 7.34
C HIS A 192 -2.65 -7.65 6.76
N PHE A 193 -1.56 -7.18 7.34
CA PHE A 193 -0.23 -7.74 7.14
C PHE A 193 -0.06 -8.84 8.19
N GLY A 194 -0.17 -10.09 7.75
CA GLY A 194 -0.11 -11.26 8.60
C GLY A 194 1.31 -11.74 8.86
N PRO A 195 1.50 -12.93 9.40
CA PRO A 195 2.80 -13.42 9.82
C PRO A 195 3.87 -13.33 8.74
N ARG A 196 5.01 -12.77 9.12
CA ARG A 196 6.24 -12.78 8.35
C ARG A 196 7.37 -13.25 9.25
N PRO A 197 7.97 -14.43 9.01
CA PRO A 197 9.06 -14.96 9.84
C PRO A 197 10.31 -14.10 9.73
N ARG A 198 11.18 -14.17 10.73
CA ARG A 198 12.47 -13.48 10.72
C ARG A 198 13.26 -13.83 9.45
N LYS A 199 13.65 -12.81 8.70
CA LYS A 199 14.52 -13.01 7.54
C LYS A 199 15.97 -13.27 7.96
N GLY A 200 16.43 -12.60 9.00
CA GLY A 200 17.83 -12.46 9.35
C GLY A 200 18.49 -11.32 8.55
N GLY A 201 19.03 -10.32 9.25
CA GLY A 201 19.63 -9.14 8.66
C GLY A 201 18.63 -8.17 8.03
N ALA A 202 19.13 -7.22 7.25
CA ALA A 202 18.35 -6.16 6.61
C ALA A 202 17.45 -6.67 5.48
N ARG A 203 16.54 -5.81 5.02
CA ARG A 203 15.59 -6.04 3.91
C ARG A 203 14.46 -7.01 4.25
N GLY A 204 14.02 -6.97 5.49
CA GLY A 204 12.87 -7.71 6.01
C GLY A 204 11.69 -6.83 6.39
N GLU A 205 11.71 -5.54 6.04
CA GLU A 205 10.65 -4.58 6.41
C GLU A 205 9.29 -5.02 5.87
N THR A 206 8.24 -4.80 6.65
CA THR A 206 6.88 -4.95 6.11
C THR A 206 6.55 -3.81 5.17
N ILE A 207 6.81 -2.55 5.57
CA ILE A 207 6.62 -1.40 4.68
C ILE A 207 7.88 -0.54 4.65
N GLN A 208 8.35 -0.21 3.45
CA GLN A 208 9.44 0.75 3.23
C GLN A 208 8.96 1.94 2.40
N LEU A 209 9.07 3.14 2.96
CA LEU A 209 8.76 4.40 2.28
C LEU A 209 10.04 5.06 1.76
N GLY A 210 10.28 4.93 0.46
CA GLY A 210 11.50 5.37 -0.20
C GLY A 210 12.70 4.43 -0.02
N SER A 211 13.83 4.86 -0.52
CA SER A 211 15.13 4.21 -0.37
C SER A 211 16.14 5.19 0.23
N SER A 212 17.35 4.74 0.56
CA SER A 212 18.42 5.64 0.99
C SER A 212 18.77 6.67 -0.09
N PHE A 213 18.63 6.32 -1.36
CA PHE A 213 18.85 7.24 -2.48
C PHE A 213 17.80 8.36 -2.57
N THR A 214 16.56 8.07 -2.14
CA THR A 214 15.44 9.04 -2.15
C THR A 214 15.12 9.59 -0.75
N SER A 215 16.07 9.48 0.18
CA SER A 215 15.93 9.99 1.54
C SER A 215 15.47 11.44 1.56
N MET A 216 14.59 11.77 2.50
CA MET A 216 14.04 13.12 2.71
C MET A 216 13.26 13.70 1.53
N SER A 217 13.02 12.94 0.46
CA SER A 217 12.10 13.37 -0.59
C SER A 217 10.68 13.42 -0.04
N PRO A 218 9.84 14.39 -0.44
CA PRO A 218 8.46 14.45 0.00
C PRO A 218 7.64 13.30 -0.58
N SER A 219 7.01 12.51 0.27
CA SER A 219 6.15 11.38 -0.10
C SER A 219 4.67 11.68 0.17
N ASN A 220 4.32 12.09 1.39
CA ASN A 220 2.94 12.30 1.84
C ASN A 220 2.09 11.01 1.83
N THR A 221 2.74 9.84 1.94
CA THR A 221 2.04 8.56 2.03
C THR A 221 1.34 8.40 3.37
N THR A 222 0.12 7.88 3.35
CA THR A 222 -0.66 7.54 4.55
C THR A 222 -0.72 6.03 4.74
N ILE A 223 -0.32 5.56 5.93
CA ILE A 223 -0.47 4.17 6.40
C ILE A 223 -1.44 4.20 7.56
N ALA A 224 -2.67 3.70 7.39
CA ALA A 224 -3.69 3.85 8.42
C ALA A 224 -4.62 2.65 8.55
N ASN A 225 -5.09 2.41 9.78
CA ASN A 225 -6.07 1.39 10.10
C ASN A 225 -5.65 -0.03 9.65
N ASN A 226 -4.35 -0.33 9.64
CA ASN A 226 -3.86 -1.66 9.28
C ASN A 226 -3.62 -2.48 10.55
N LEU A 227 -3.77 -3.80 10.43
CA LEU A 227 -3.26 -4.76 11.37
C LEU A 227 -1.89 -5.28 10.88
N PHE A 228 -0.88 -5.19 11.73
CA PHE A 228 0.44 -5.81 11.57
C PHE A 228 0.55 -6.92 12.61
N GLU A 229 0.32 -8.16 12.20
CA GLU A 229 0.34 -9.33 13.06
C GLU A 229 1.60 -10.15 12.81
N GLU A 230 2.42 -10.33 13.85
CA GLU A 230 3.66 -11.12 13.78
C GLU A 230 4.56 -10.76 12.59
N CYS A 231 4.65 -9.47 12.28
CA CYS A 231 5.50 -8.95 11.21
C CYS A 231 6.97 -8.93 11.66
N ASN A 232 7.61 -10.10 11.69
CA ASN A 232 8.90 -10.34 12.35
C ASN A 232 10.10 -10.33 11.36
N GLY A 233 9.91 -9.85 10.13
CA GLY A 233 10.92 -9.93 9.07
C GLY A 233 12.26 -9.29 9.43
N GLU A 234 12.25 -8.11 10.06
CA GLU A 234 13.43 -7.43 10.60
C GLU A 234 13.06 -6.43 11.70
N VAL A 235 14.05 -5.68 12.17
CA VAL A 235 13.92 -4.68 13.25
C VAL A 235 13.11 -3.44 12.86
N GLU A 236 12.82 -3.22 11.60
CA GLU A 236 12.02 -2.12 11.08
C GLU A 236 10.73 -2.67 10.46
N ILE A 237 9.62 -2.68 11.20
CA ILE A 237 8.31 -3.08 10.65
C ILE A 237 7.90 -2.09 9.56
N ILE A 238 8.00 -0.79 9.89
CA ILE A 238 7.84 0.31 8.93
C ILE A 238 9.11 1.16 8.95
N SER A 239 9.76 1.26 7.78
CA SER A 239 10.94 2.10 7.57
C SER A 239 10.58 3.33 6.76
N SER A 240 10.40 4.48 7.42
CA SER A 240 10.11 5.75 6.74
C SER A 240 11.42 6.50 6.43
N LYS A 241 11.82 6.49 5.16
CA LYS A 241 13.02 7.20 4.67
C LYS A 241 12.68 8.54 4.00
N THR A 242 11.41 8.89 3.93
CA THR A 242 10.88 10.04 3.19
C THR A 242 10.01 10.92 4.07
N ASN A 243 9.77 12.16 3.64
CA ASN A 243 9.14 13.20 4.45
C ASN A 243 7.61 13.21 4.35
N PHE A 244 6.98 13.80 5.36
CA PHE A 244 5.55 14.13 5.45
C PHE A 244 4.63 12.91 5.42
N ASN A 245 5.12 11.74 5.85
CA ASN A 245 4.30 10.54 5.93
C ASN A 245 3.42 10.55 7.19
N VAL A 246 2.26 9.89 7.09
CA VAL A 246 1.32 9.73 8.20
C VAL A 246 1.13 8.25 8.49
N ILE A 247 1.41 7.83 9.73
CA ILE A 247 1.27 6.45 10.22
C ILE A 247 0.30 6.52 11.40
N LYS A 248 -0.97 6.13 11.19
CA LYS A 248 -1.99 6.34 12.21
C LYS A 248 -3.00 5.23 12.36
N ASN A 249 -3.50 5.07 13.60
CA ASN A 249 -4.57 4.13 13.92
C ASN A 249 -4.27 2.69 13.48
N ASN A 250 -2.99 2.29 13.46
CA ASN A 250 -2.60 0.92 13.15
C ASN A 250 -2.44 0.10 14.43
N VAL A 251 -2.65 -1.19 14.32
CA VAL A 251 -2.38 -2.15 15.39
C VAL A 251 -1.15 -2.97 15.02
N PHE A 252 -0.12 -2.95 15.87
CA PHE A 252 1.06 -3.81 15.79
C PHE A 252 0.93 -4.88 16.86
N TYR A 253 0.49 -6.07 16.46
CA TYR A 253 0.23 -7.19 17.37
C TYR A 253 1.36 -8.21 17.31
N LYS A 254 2.08 -8.39 18.42
CA LYS A 254 3.21 -9.31 18.54
C LYS A 254 4.20 -9.23 17.39
N SER A 255 4.44 -8.01 16.88
CA SER A 255 5.36 -7.77 15.77
C SER A 255 6.73 -7.33 16.31
N GLU A 256 7.79 -8.04 15.91
CA GLU A 256 9.16 -7.74 16.30
C GLU A 256 9.68 -6.54 15.52
N GLY A 257 10.36 -5.64 16.21
CA GLY A 257 10.86 -4.41 15.60
C GLY A 257 10.02 -3.17 15.93
N SER A 258 10.14 -2.14 15.13
CA SER A 258 9.59 -0.82 15.42
C SER A 258 9.07 -0.11 14.17
N VAL A 259 8.23 0.89 14.38
CA VAL A 259 8.02 1.97 13.39
C VAL A 259 9.22 2.92 13.47
N VAL A 260 9.90 3.14 12.36
CA VAL A 260 11.16 3.89 12.34
C VAL A 260 11.09 5.07 11.38
N THR A 261 11.34 6.28 11.90
CA THR A 261 11.51 7.48 11.08
C THR A 261 12.96 7.56 10.55
N ARG A 262 13.33 6.56 9.73
CA ARG A 262 14.74 6.20 9.41
C ARG A 262 15.57 7.35 8.84
N HIS A 263 15.09 7.99 7.78
CA HIS A 263 15.73 9.13 7.12
C HIS A 263 14.72 10.26 6.83
N GLY A 264 13.44 10.02 7.12
CA GLY A 264 12.38 10.99 6.90
C GLY A 264 12.35 12.07 7.99
N ASN A 265 11.80 13.23 7.63
CA ASN A 265 11.43 14.28 8.54
C ASN A 265 9.93 14.53 8.49
N TYR A 266 9.39 15.22 9.47
CA TYR A 266 7.98 15.65 9.50
C TYR A 266 7.00 14.46 9.34
N VAL A 267 7.31 13.33 9.98
CA VAL A 267 6.44 12.14 10.00
C VAL A 267 5.49 12.27 11.19
N THR A 268 4.21 11.99 10.94
CA THR A 268 3.20 11.86 12.00
C THR A 268 3.02 10.40 12.34
N VAL A 269 3.15 10.04 13.62
CA VAL A 269 2.86 8.71 14.18
C VAL A 269 1.82 8.89 15.27
N ASP A 270 0.55 8.64 14.97
CA ASP A 270 -0.57 9.04 15.83
C ASP A 270 -1.59 7.92 16.01
N GLY A 271 -2.03 7.72 17.26
CA GLY A 271 -3.14 6.81 17.58
C GLY A 271 -2.86 5.33 17.31
N ASN A 272 -1.60 4.88 17.25
CA ASN A 272 -1.28 3.48 17.00
C ASN A 272 -1.23 2.66 18.29
N TYR A 273 -1.51 1.37 18.17
CA TYR A 273 -1.48 0.41 19.26
C TYR A 273 -0.33 -0.58 19.05
N PHE A 274 0.61 -0.62 19.97
CA PHE A 274 1.72 -1.57 20.01
C PHE A 274 1.44 -2.58 21.13
N ILE A 275 1.14 -3.82 20.76
CA ILE A 275 0.69 -4.85 21.68
C ILE A 275 1.68 -6.03 21.66
N GLY A 276 2.44 -6.19 22.74
CA GLY A 276 3.34 -7.33 22.98
C GLY A 276 2.72 -8.39 23.87
N ASP A 277 3.56 -9.30 24.37
CA ASP A 277 3.18 -10.37 25.30
C ASP A 277 3.66 -10.15 26.74
N GLY A 278 4.49 -9.13 26.97
CA GLY A 278 5.12 -8.87 28.27
C GLY A 278 6.38 -9.68 28.53
N VAL A 279 6.86 -10.46 27.57
CA VAL A 279 8.03 -11.37 27.72
C VAL A 279 9.06 -11.13 26.64
N ASN A 280 8.69 -11.16 25.37
CA ASN A 280 9.59 -11.06 24.24
C ASN A 280 10.19 -9.65 24.14
N ASP A 281 11.50 -9.54 24.27
CA ASP A 281 12.25 -8.29 24.20
C ASP A 281 12.54 -7.78 22.78
N GLN A 282 11.99 -8.43 21.76
CA GLN A 282 12.08 -7.99 20.37
C GLN A 282 10.87 -7.14 19.95
N PHE A 283 9.76 -7.17 20.69
CA PHE A 283 8.60 -6.32 20.42
C PHE A 283 8.92 -4.90 20.79
N GLY A 284 8.99 -4.05 19.75
CA GLY A 284 9.35 -2.64 19.87
C GLY A 284 8.16 -1.70 19.67
N GLY A 285 8.46 -0.41 19.73
CA GLY A 285 7.47 0.63 19.52
C GLY A 285 7.87 1.58 18.41
N ILE A 286 8.31 2.79 18.78
CA ILE A 286 8.64 3.85 17.81
C ILE A 286 10.10 4.25 18.00
N ARG A 287 10.88 4.19 16.91
CA ARG A 287 12.26 4.68 16.87
C ARG A 287 12.30 6.00 16.10
N ILE A 288 12.57 7.06 16.82
CA ILE A 288 12.58 8.43 16.33
C ILE A 288 14.00 8.81 15.93
N ILE A 289 14.18 9.16 14.65
CA ILE A 289 15.44 9.62 14.05
C ILE A 289 15.12 10.86 13.23
N ASN A 290 15.96 11.90 13.28
CA ASN A 290 15.77 13.19 12.61
C ASN A 290 14.74 14.10 13.33
N THR A 291 14.04 14.98 12.60
CA THR A 291 13.34 16.11 13.21
C THR A 291 11.93 16.35 12.65
N GLY A 292 11.17 17.18 13.36
CA GLY A 292 9.83 17.63 12.93
C GLY A 292 8.73 16.59 13.03
N HIS A 293 8.94 15.53 13.82
CA HIS A 293 7.95 14.47 13.97
C HIS A 293 6.87 14.81 14.98
N TRP A 294 5.65 14.36 14.71
CA TRP A 294 4.54 14.35 15.65
C TRP A 294 4.29 12.90 16.07
N VAL A 295 4.53 12.59 17.34
CA VAL A 295 4.33 11.25 17.93
C VAL A 295 3.34 11.41 19.07
N THR A 296 2.08 11.10 18.80
CA THR A 296 0.96 11.40 19.69
C THR A 296 0.00 10.23 19.84
N ASN A 297 -0.71 10.14 20.96
CA ASN A 297 -1.81 9.21 21.20
C ASN A 297 -1.48 7.72 20.95
N ASN A 298 -0.22 7.31 21.00
CA ASN A 298 0.16 5.91 20.78
C ASN A 298 0.09 5.13 22.11
N LEU A 299 -0.47 3.92 22.07
CA LEU A 299 -0.53 3.00 23.19
C LEU A 299 0.56 1.93 23.08
N PHE A 300 1.28 1.69 24.16
CA PHE A 300 2.26 0.60 24.30
C PHE A 300 1.80 -0.34 25.40
N TYR A 301 1.35 -1.53 25.05
CA TYR A 301 0.87 -2.53 25.99
C TYR A 301 1.73 -3.77 25.98
N LYS A 302 2.30 -4.13 27.14
CA LYS A 302 3.18 -5.29 27.29
C LYS A 302 4.38 -5.32 26.33
N ILE A 303 4.90 -4.16 25.93
CA ILE A 303 6.12 -4.04 25.13
C ILE A 303 7.34 -4.18 26.08
N LYS A 304 8.23 -5.11 25.78
CA LYS A 304 9.46 -5.39 26.54
C LYS A 304 10.74 -5.12 25.76
N GLY A 305 10.62 -4.58 24.56
CA GLY A 305 11.76 -4.22 23.72
C GLY A 305 12.79 -3.35 24.43
N LYS A 306 14.06 -3.56 24.09
CA LYS A 306 15.20 -2.89 24.70
C LYS A 306 15.99 -2.11 23.66
N ASN A 307 16.76 -1.14 24.12
CA ASN A 307 17.63 -0.28 23.29
C ASN A 307 16.80 0.41 22.18
N PHE A 308 17.17 0.20 20.92
CA PHE A 308 16.46 0.79 19.76
C PHE A 308 15.08 0.16 19.49
N ARG A 309 14.69 -0.89 20.21
CA ARG A 309 13.33 -1.49 20.24
C ARG A 309 12.51 -1.08 21.45
N SER A 310 13.01 -0.18 22.30
CA SER A 310 12.20 0.34 23.42
C SER A 310 10.86 0.88 22.95
N PRO A 311 9.85 0.97 23.82
CA PRO A 311 8.54 1.56 23.44
C PRO A 311 8.69 2.86 22.69
N ILE A 312 9.60 3.74 23.19
CA ILE A 312 10.07 4.93 22.44
C ILE A 312 11.60 4.94 22.54
N ALA A 313 12.26 4.93 21.38
CA ALA A 313 13.71 5.09 21.30
C ALA A 313 14.01 6.37 20.47
N ILE A 314 14.80 7.26 21.06
CA ILE A 314 15.24 8.50 20.40
C ILE A 314 16.70 8.34 20.06
N MET A 315 17.05 8.58 18.81
CA MET A 315 18.40 8.43 18.31
C MET A 315 18.87 9.72 17.63
N ASN A 316 20.17 9.88 17.56
CA ASN A 316 20.76 10.98 16.82
C ASN A 316 20.28 10.94 15.36
N GLY A 317 20.05 12.12 14.81
CA GLY A 317 19.74 12.27 13.40
C GLY A 317 20.91 11.83 12.51
N ILE A 318 20.64 11.68 11.24
CA ILE A 318 21.66 11.32 10.26
C ILE A 318 22.44 12.56 9.87
N PRO A 319 23.77 12.61 10.12
CA PRO A 319 24.57 13.81 9.91
C PRO A 319 24.65 14.27 8.46
N LYS A 320 24.45 13.35 7.53
CA LYS A 320 24.45 13.60 6.08
C LYS A 320 23.40 12.75 5.41
N SER A 321 22.39 13.37 4.82
CA SER A 321 21.71 12.80 3.67
C SER A 321 22.49 13.20 2.42
N PRO A 322 22.53 12.40 1.35
CA PRO A 322 23.34 12.70 0.17
C PRO A 322 23.11 14.09 -0.43
N GLU A 323 21.99 14.75 -0.16
CA GLU A 323 21.63 16.02 -0.80
C GLU A 323 21.03 17.08 0.14
N TYR A 324 20.91 16.82 1.47
CA TYR A 324 20.28 17.77 2.39
C TYR A 324 21.07 17.97 3.67
N ARG A 325 21.36 19.23 4.01
CA ARG A 325 21.85 19.60 5.35
C ARG A 325 20.69 19.63 6.31
N ILE A 326 20.74 18.80 7.34
CA ILE A 326 19.73 18.75 8.39
C ILE A 326 20.16 19.71 9.49
N LEU A 327 19.34 20.71 9.78
CA LEU A 327 19.42 21.47 11.02
C LEU A 327 18.62 20.70 12.08
N PHE A 328 19.30 20.27 13.14
CA PHE A 328 18.68 19.51 14.23
C PHE A 328 18.03 20.42 15.24
N SER A 329 16.75 20.27 15.46
CA SER A 329 16.12 20.58 16.73
C SER A 329 15.10 19.50 17.04
N ILE A 330 15.23 18.85 18.19
CA ILE A 330 14.20 17.94 18.71
C ILE A 330 13.44 18.73 19.75
N SER A 331 12.19 19.04 19.48
CA SER A 331 11.30 19.64 20.45
C SER A 331 10.24 18.62 20.89
N PHE A 332 10.15 18.38 22.18
CA PHE A 332 9.14 17.50 22.76
C PHE A 332 7.96 18.35 23.23
N TYR A 333 6.78 18.09 22.69
CA TYR A 333 5.52 18.60 23.21
C TYR A 333 4.63 17.42 23.60
N GLY A 334 4.46 17.21 24.90
CA GLY A 334 3.43 16.37 25.48
C GLY A 334 3.45 14.89 25.10
N CYS A 335 4.28 14.07 25.74
CA CYS A 335 4.07 12.63 25.79
C CYS A 335 3.28 12.28 27.04
N ILE A 336 2.06 11.76 26.89
CA ILE A 336 1.32 11.14 27.99
C ILE A 336 1.63 9.65 27.96
N PHE A 337 2.33 9.16 28.97
CA PHE A 337 2.58 7.73 29.16
C PHE A 337 1.49 7.16 30.08
N PHE A 338 0.78 6.15 29.63
CA PHE A 338 0.05 5.24 30.48
C PHE A 338 0.86 3.95 30.62
N LEU A 339 1.26 3.65 31.86
CA LEU A 339 1.97 2.42 32.23
C LEU A 339 1.02 1.24 32.39
#